data_5c08c777b746fe410491c1943eeae41b
#
_entry.id   5c08c777b746fe410491c1943eeae41b
#
_cell.length_a   1.000
_cell.length_b   1.000
_cell.length_c   1.000
_cell.angle_alpha   90.00
_cell.angle_beta   90.00
_cell.angle_gamma   90.00
#
_symmetry.space_group_name_H-M   'P 1'
#
loop_
_entity.id
_entity.type
_entity.pdbx_description
1 polymer ?
#
loop_
_entity_poly.entity_id
_entity_poly.type
_entity_poly.pdbx_seq_one_letter_code
_entity_poly.pdbx_strand_id
1 'polypeptide(L)'
;MNVTLSSDQYNALNELEYWYRKGSHQFIDVSGPIYTGLWDVLQVFLEYAGLDPREVMYLSYDQRTVLDLAYNRYHGYYIYGKLYKYDRNVDLDSIPVINPHSTHLSYTWTKRIRQKIDKRYRLIVVLDASLLNERMLWDLSKYGLPVVLLRDPYLLPDADSYIYTREPNVFLEEPTERMARNPVHTLAYSVLHDKRLTVGSFQSANVIRRKDLHMYNLKSSSMNLVYTQEMRNIINDAYRNTMKRNPIYTYANERVYVADSHYQEILVNTIEKKVKIYLQKGMTGTLTKVNRHAAITRYVPCEFQPDYYHEPFTELVLDRDYLLRRETKSRQLIPDDVVKFEYAYALTPQLARMNHWNDVTIIMEQVQEFDEKLAKLMSYTAITRAARSVTVVI
;
A
#
# COMPACT_ATOMS: atom_id res chain seq x y z
N MET A 1 -11.67 -23.71 12.06
CA MET A 1 -10.56 -24.11 11.15
C MET A 1 -9.56 -24.94 11.91
N ASN A 2 -9.14 -26.13 11.42
CA ASN A 2 -8.00 -26.82 12.02
C ASN A 2 -6.71 -26.18 11.51
N VAL A 3 -6.30 -25.06 12.12
CA VAL A 3 -5.02 -24.42 11.86
C VAL A 3 -4.03 -24.99 12.87
N THR A 4 -3.01 -25.68 12.40
CA THR A 4 -1.90 -26.10 13.27
C THR A 4 -0.99 -24.89 13.45
N LEU A 5 -0.93 -24.36 14.66
CA LEU A 5 -0.07 -23.23 14.99
C LEU A 5 1.37 -23.73 15.29
N SER A 6 2.37 -22.93 14.96
CA SER A 6 3.76 -23.14 15.40
C SER A 6 3.94 -22.74 16.86
N SER A 7 5.11 -23.02 17.44
CA SER A 7 5.38 -22.73 18.86
C SER A 7 5.33 -21.23 19.16
N ASP A 8 5.88 -20.39 18.29
CA ASP A 8 5.84 -18.94 18.44
C ASP A 8 4.43 -18.36 18.22
N GLN A 9 3.64 -18.96 17.33
CA GLN A 9 2.23 -18.62 17.15
C GLN A 9 1.38 -18.96 18.39
N TYR A 10 1.65 -20.09 19.05
CA TYR A 10 1.00 -20.42 20.33
C TYR A 10 1.36 -19.43 21.43
N ASN A 11 2.62 -19.01 21.51
CA ASN A 11 3.03 -17.99 22.46
C ASN A 11 2.33 -16.66 22.18
N ALA A 12 2.26 -16.25 20.92
CA ALA A 12 1.54 -15.05 20.50
C ALA A 12 0.05 -15.11 20.87
N LEU A 13 -0.60 -16.25 20.67
CA LEU A 13 -2.00 -16.46 21.05
C LEU A 13 -2.18 -16.30 22.56
N ASN A 14 -1.33 -16.90 23.38
CA ASN A 14 -1.40 -16.81 24.85
C ASN A 14 -1.24 -15.36 25.33
N GLU A 15 -0.30 -14.61 24.75
CA GLU A 15 -0.08 -13.19 25.07
C GLU A 15 -1.29 -12.33 24.66
N LEU A 16 -1.88 -12.56 23.49
CA LEU A 16 -3.10 -11.87 23.03
C LEU A 16 -4.28 -12.13 23.97
N GLU A 17 -4.50 -13.41 24.37
CA GLU A 17 -5.57 -13.77 25.32
C GLU A 17 -5.37 -13.12 26.68
N TYR A 18 -4.14 -13.21 27.23
CA TYR A 18 -3.81 -12.60 28.50
C TYR A 18 -4.03 -11.10 28.49
N TRP A 19 -3.53 -10.40 27.45
CA TRP A 19 -3.72 -8.98 27.26
C TRP A 19 -5.20 -8.60 27.20
N TYR A 20 -5.97 -9.32 26.37
CA TYR A 20 -7.39 -8.99 26.16
C TYR A 20 -8.22 -9.22 27.43
N ARG A 21 -7.98 -10.27 28.18
CA ARG A 21 -8.67 -10.59 29.42
C ARG A 21 -8.30 -9.64 30.56
N LYS A 22 -7.04 -9.26 30.69
CA LYS A 22 -6.57 -8.36 31.75
C LYS A 22 -6.91 -6.89 31.50
N GLY A 23 -6.96 -6.45 30.22
CA GLY A 23 -7.23 -5.07 29.89
C GLY A 23 -6.19 -4.07 30.45
N SER A 24 -4.96 -4.53 30.72
CA SER A 24 -3.91 -3.72 31.36
C SER A 24 -3.42 -2.56 30.48
N HIS A 25 -3.43 -2.76 29.19
CA HIS A 25 -3.01 -1.79 28.17
C HIS A 25 -3.96 -1.80 26.98
N GLN A 26 -4.17 -0.62 26.38
CA GLN A 26 -5.11 -0.49 25.26
C GLN A 26 -4.57 -1.11 23.98
N PHE A 27 -3.25 -1.12 23.77
CA PHE A 27 -2.60 -1.58 22.56
C PHE A 27 -1.78 -2.82 22.82
N ILE A 28 -1.81 -3.76 21.87
CA ILE A 28 -0.85 -4.85 21.75
C ILE A 28 -0.30 -4.87 20.32
N ASP A 29 1.02 -4.98 20.19
CA ASP A 29 1.76 -5.03 18.92
C ASP A 29 2.23 -6.45 18.66
N VAL A 30 1.68 -7.08 17.63
CA VAL A 30 2.06 -8.42 17.15
C VAL A 30 2.76 -8.26 15.81
N SER A 31 4.02 -8.60 15.77
CA SER A 31 4.89 -8.38 14.62
C SER A 31 5.44 -9.68 14.07
N GLY A 32 5.70 -9.70 12.78
CA GLY A 32 6.38 -10.80 12.11
C GLY A 32 6.39 -10.61 10.59
N PRO A 33 7.34 -11.22 9.89
CA PRO A 33 7.36 -11.22 8.44
C PRO A 33 6.11 -11.87 7.83
N ILE A 34 5.83 -11.56 6.57
CA ILE A 34 4.62 -12.04 5.86
C ILE A 34 4.43 -13.57 5.93
N TYR A 35 5.51 -14.34 6.06
CA TYR A 35 5.45 -15.79 6.07
C TYR A 35 5.12 -16.41 7.46
N THR A 36 4.98 -15.61 8.50
CA THR A 36 4.73 -16.11 9.87
C THR A 36 3.25 -16.29 10.22
N GLY A 37 2.34 -15.88 9.33
CA GLY A 37 0.91 -16.13 9.50
C GLY A 37 0.23 -15.28 10.58
N LEU A 38 0.57 -14.01 10.71
CA LEU A 38 -0.06 -13.06 11.64
C LEU A 38 -1.60 -13.08 11.57
N TRP A 39 -2.15 -13.20 10.36
CA TRP A 39 -3.60 -13.28 10.17
C TRP A 39 -4.19 -14.57 10.75
N ASP A 40 -3.48 -15.69 10.62
CA ASP A 40 -3.95 -16.99 11.16
C ASP A 40 -4.00 -16.95 12.69
N VAL A 41 -2.98 -16.38 13.35
CA VAL A 41 -2.96 -16.15 14.81
C VAL A 41 -4.13 -15.27 15.25
N LEU A 42 -4.37 -14.16 14.53
CA LEU A 42 -5.50 -13.27 14.81
C LEU A 42 -6.83 -14.01 14.75
N GLN A 43 -7.08 -14.81 13.69
CA GLN A 43 -8.35 -15.54 13.55
C GLN A 43 -8.57 -16.53 14.70
N VAL A 44 -7.54 -17.28 15.09
CA VAL A 44 -7.61 -18.20 16.24
C VAL A 44 -7.85 -17.42 17.52
N PHE A 45 -7.17 -16.30 17.73
CA PHE A 45 -7.42 -15.43 18.89
C PHE A 45 -8.88 -14.96 18.98
N LEU A 46 -9.47 -14.52 17.86
CA LEU A 46 -10.88 -14.07 17.86
C LEU A 46 -11.84 -15.19 18.26
N GLU A 47 -11.60 -16.44 17.79
CA GLU A 47 -12.39 -17.60 18.20
C GLU A 47 -12.26 -17.84 19.71
N TYR A 48 -11.05 -17.84 20.27
CA TYR A 48 -10.80 -18.03 21.71
C TYR A 48 -11.36 -16.89 22.57
N ALA A 49 -11.32 -15.66 22.08
CA ALA A 49 -11.89 -14.51 22.76
C ALA A 49 -13.43 -14.44 22.67
N GLY A 50 -14.07 -15.33 21.91
CA GLY A 50 -15.52 -15.35 21.68
C GLY A 50 -16.00 -14.07 20.98
N LEU A 51 -15.20 -13.51 20.07
CA LEU A 51 -15.52 -12.32 19.29
C LEU A 51 -16.06 -12.72 17.91
N ASP A 52 -17.28 -12.25 17.61
CA ASP A 52 -17.78 -12.33 16.24
C ASP A 52 -16.94 -11.38 15.36
N PRO A 53 -16.50 -11.77 14.17
CA PRO A 53 -15.80 -10.89 13.23
C PRO A 53 -16.50 -9.55 12.97
N ARG A 54 -17.85 -9.50 13.13
CA ARG A 54 -18.65 -8.27 13.02
C ARG A 54 -18.56 -7.33 14.21
N GLU A 55 -18.05 -7.83 15.35
CA GLU A 55 -17.75 -7.00 16.53
C GLU A 55 -16.34 -6.42 16.48
N VAL A 56 -15.57 -6.75 15.43
CA VAL A 56 -14.21 -6.26 15.21
C VAL A 56 -14.19 -5.20 14.11
N MET A 57 -13.53 -4.09 14.37
CA MET A 57 -13.29 -3.05 13.39
C MET A 57 -11.89 -3.20 12.80
N TYR A 58 -11.79 -3.58 11.55
CA TYR A 58 -10.53 -3.73 10.84
C TYR A 58 -10.17 -2.42 10.12
N LEU A 59 -8.96 -1.95 10.34
CA LEU A 59 -8.43 -0.75 9.71
C LEU A 59 -7.24 -1.12 8.84
N SER A 60 -7.20 -0.61 7.62
CA SER A 60 -6.06 -0.77 6.71
C SER A 60 -5.77 0.52 5.95
N TYR A 61 -4.51 0.72 5.59
CA TYR A 61 -4.08 1.74 4.64
C TYR A 61 -4.36 1.33 3.19
N ASP A 62 -4.37 0.02 2.93
CA ASP A 62 -4.65 -0.52 1.61
C ASP A 62 -6.15 -0.69 1.39
N GLN A 63 -6.71 0.06 0.44
CA GLN A 63 -8.14 -0.01 0.11
C GLN A 63 -8.53 -1.31 -0.59
N ARG A 64 -7.59 -2.02 -1.23
CA ARG A 64 -7.83 -3.37 -1.74
C ARG A 64 -8.09 -4.33 -0.58
N THR A 65 -7.25 -4.30 0.45
CA THR A 65 -7.47 -5.09 1.68
C THR A 65 -8.82 -4.75 2.33
N VAL A 66 -9.23 -3.47 2.35
CA VAL A 66 -10.55 -3.07 2.85
C VAL A 66 -11.69 -3.72 2.04
N LEU A 67 -11.57 -3.77 0.72
CA LEU A 67 -12.56 -4.43 -0.14
C LEU A 67 -12.57 -5.96 0.06
N ASP A 68 -11.39 -6.59 0.11
CA ASP A 68 -11.27 -8.03 0.33
C ASP A 68 -11.88 -8.43 1.68
N LEU A 69 -11.65 -7.65 2.74
CA LEU A 69 -12.31 -7.82 4.03
C LEU A 69 -13.84 -7.73 3.91
N ALA A 70 -14.34 -6.72 3.19
CA ALA A 70 -15.78 -6.51 3.03
C ALA A 70 -16.45 -7.62 2.21
N TYR A 71 -15.79 -8.15 1.19
CA TYR A 71 -16.28 -9.32 0.42
C TYR A 71 -16.29 -10.60 1.27
N ASN A 72 -15.40 -10.70 2.25
CA ASN A 72 -15.38 -11.80 3.23
C ASN A 72 -16.21 -11.52 4.49
N ARG A 73 -17.11 -10.52 4.46
CA ARG A 73 -18.04 -10.14 5.54
C ARG A 73 -17.35 -9.59 6.80
N TYR A 74 -16.11 -9.13 6.71
CA TYR A 74 -15.45 -8.40 7.78
C TYR A 74 -15.76 -6.89 7.69
N HIS A 75 -15.73 -6.20 8.82
CA HIS A 75 -15.93 -4.76 8.86
C HIS A 75 -14.62 -4.00 8.62
N GLY A 76 -14.10 -4.08 7.39
CA GLY A 76 -12.95 -3.33 6.92
C GLY A 76 -13.26 -1.86 6.64
N TYR A 77 -12.30 -0.99 7.00
CA TYR A 77 -12.36 0.45 6.74
C TYR A 77 -10.99 0.99 6.36
N TYR A 78 -11.00 1.94 5.43
CA TYR A 78 -9.83 2.73 5.14
C TYR A 78 -9.51 3.63 6.34
N ILE A 79 -8.30 3.52 6.88
CA ILE A 79 -7.94 4.11 8.16
C ILE A 79 -8.12 5.63 8.20
N TYR A 80 -7.66 6.36 7.16
CA TYR A 80 -7.86 7.80 7.09
C TYR A 80 -9.34 8.17 7.03
N GLY A 81 -10.13 7.50 6.20
CA GLY A 81 -11.57 7.73 6.11
C GLY A 81 -12.35 7.40 7.39
N LYS A 82 -11.77 6.57 8.27
CA LYS A 82 -12.37 6.24 9.56
C LYS A 82 -11.96 7.18 10.68
N LEU A 83 -10.70 7.57 10.73
CA LEU A 83 -10.16 8.47 11.77
C LEU A 83 -10.48 9.93 11.48
N TYR A 84 -10.46 10.34 10.22
CA TYR A 84 -10.51 11.74 9.81
C TYR A 84 -11.66 12.02 8.85
N LYS A 85 -12.08 13.27 8.83
CA LYS A 85 -12.96 13.81 7.79
C LYS A 85 -12.12 14.56 6.78
N TYR A 86 -12.42 14.34 5.53
CA TYR A 86 -11.92 15.18 4.45
C TYR A 86 -12.72 16.48 4.43
N ASP A 87 -12.06 17.61 4.53
CA ASP A 87 -12.70 18.92 4.51
C ASP A 87 -12.36 19.66 3.24
N ARG A 88 -13.41 20.02 2.48
CA ARG A 88 -13.29 20.85 1.27
C ARG A 88 -13.10 22.35 1.57
N ASN A 89 -13.57 22.79 2.74
CA ASN A 89 -13.55 24.18 3.15
C ASN A 89 -12.39 24.43 4.10
N VAL A 90 -11.17 24.15 3.66
CA VAL A 90 -10.00 24.62 4.40
C VAL A 90 -9.89 26.10 4.16
N ASP A 91 -10.08 26.91 5.18
CA ASP A 91 -9.80 28.32 5.16
C ASP A 91 -8.30 28.50 4.83
N LEU A 92 -8.03 29.05 3.66
CA LEU A 92 -6.68 29.22 3.12
C LEU A 92 -5.80 30.05 4.06
N ASP A 93 -6.39 30.94 4.85
CA ASP A 93 -5.69 31.78 5.81
C ASP A 93 -5.30 31.04 7.09
N SER A 94 -5.85 29.84 7.33
CA SER A 94 -5.57 29.02 8.51
C SER A 94 -4.52 27.92 8.27
N ILE A 95 -4.03 27.75 7.06
CA ILE A 95 -2.99 26.76 6.74
C ILE A 95 -1.64 27.36 7.04
N PRO A 96 -0.87 26.83 8.01
CA PRO A 96 0.50 27.25 8.19
C PRO A 96 1.25 26.94 6.88
N VAL A 97 1.89 27.93 6.29
CA VAL A 97 2.75 27.79 5.11
C VAL A 97 3.96 26.95 5.52
N ILE A 98 3.83 25.63 5.44
CA ILE A 98 4.86 24.69 5.88
C ILE A 98 5.99 24.59 4.85
N ASN A 99 5.75 25.04 3.62
CA ASN A 99 6.81 25.08 2.62
C ASN A 99 6.56 26.23 1.61
N PRO A 100 7.35 27.31 1.65
CA PRO A 100 7.19 28.42 0.71
C PRO A 100 7.46 28.06 -0.75
N HIS A 101 7.98 26.85 -1.02
CA HIS A 101 8.24 26.36 -2.38
C HIS A 101 7.15 25.40 -2.90
N SER A 102 6.22 24.94 -2.07
CA SER A 102 5.09 24.15 -2.53
C SER A 102 3.92 25.07 -2.86
N THR A 103 3.75 25.36 -4.14
CA THR A 103 2.57 26.07 -4.68
C THR A 103 1.33 25.19 -4.75
N HIS A 104 1.32 24.06 -4.07
CA HIS A 104 0.26 23.07 -4.13
C HIS A 104 -0.40 22.97 -2.75
N LEU A 105 -1.66 23.32 -2.70
CA LEU A 105 -2.57 22.89 -1.66
C LEU A 105 -2.68 21.36 -1.76
N SER A 106 -1.84 20.65 -1.03
CA SER A 106 -2.08 19.23 -0.82
C SER A 106 -3.29 19.12 0.08
N TYR A 107 -4.38 18.58 -0.43
CA TYR A 107 -5.52 18.25 0.40
C TYR A 107 -5.08 17.23 1.45
N THR A 108 -4.96 17.69 2.69
CA THR A 108 -4.63 16.83 3.81
C THR A 108 -5.90 16.40 4.51
N TRP A 109 -5.96 15.14 4.91
CA TRP A 109 -6.99 14.67 5.82
C TRP A 109 -6.91 15.48 7.11
N THR A 110 -7.85 16.43 7.30
CA THR A 110 -7.88 17.24 8.49
C THR A 110 -8.75 16.59 9.54
N LYS A 111 -8.20 16.47 10.75
CA LYS A 111 -8.92 15.99 11.89
C LYS A 111 -9.91 17.06 12.34
N ARG A 112 -11.19 16.93 12.05
CA ARG A 112 -12.18 17.86 12.55
C ARG A 112 -13.19 17.29 13.52
N ILE A 113 -13.57 16.03 13.44
CA ILE A 113 -14.60 15.49 14.33
C ILE A 113 -14.32 14.02 14.61
N ARG A 114 -14.33 13.67 15.89
CA ARG A 114 -14.42 12.33 16.40
C ARG A 114 -15.61 11.61 15.76
N GLN A 115 -15.39 10.63 14.91
CA GLN A 115 -16.49 9.76 14.51
C GLN A 115 -16.88 8.91 15.72
N LYS A 116 -18.16 8.92 16.09
CA LYS A 116 -18.65 7.97 17.08
C LYS A 116 -18.45 6.56 16.54
N ILE A 117 -17.80 5.72 17.33
CA ILE A 117 -17.74 4.30 17.05
C ILE A 117 -19.10 3.68 17.35
N ASP A 118 -19.56 2.79 16.51
CA ASP A 118 -20.72 1.95 16.75
C ASP A 118 -20.45 1.10 18.01
N LYS A 119 -21.40 1.07 18.95
CA LYS A 119 -21.29 0.34 20.21
C LYS A 119 -21.12 -1.18 20.06
N ARG A 120 -21.39 -1.71 18.88
CA ARG A 120 -21.16 -3.14 18.58
C ARG A 120 -19.68 -3.52 18.56
N TYR A 121 -18.77 -2.59 18.26
CA TYR A 121 -17.36 -2.91 18.19
C TYR A 121 -16.76 -3.07 19.60
N ARG A 122 -16.04 -4.18 19.76
CA ARG A 122 -15.36 -4.58 20.99
C ARG A 122 -13.84 -4.60 20.84
N LEU A 123 -13.35 -4.63 19.60
CA LEU A 123 -11.94 -4.67 19.26
C LEU A 123 -11.67 -3.86 18.00
N ILE A 124 -10.51 -3.21 17.94
CA ILE A 124 -9.94 -2.62 16.73
C ILE A 124 -8.72 -3.45 16.33
N VAL A 125 -8.62 -3.80 15.06
CA VAL A 125 -7.44 -4.42 14.47
C VAL A 125 -6.90 -3.50 13.39
N VAL A 126 -5.64 -3.11 13.49
CA VAL A 126 -4.95 -2.33 12.45
C VAL A 126 -4.05 -3.28 11.68
N LEU A 127 -4.37 -3.47 10.41
CA LEU A 127 -3.55 -4.19 9.46
C LEU A 127 -2.48 -3.21 8.91
N ASP A 128 -1.31 -3.71 8.56
CA ASP A 128 -0.19 -2.89 8.09
C ASP A 128 0.20 -1.75 9.06
N ALA A 129 0.19 -2.06 10.37
CA ALA A 129 0.47 -1.08 11.40
C ALA A 129 1.88 -0.45 11.32
N SER A 130 2.77 -1.00 10.49
CA SER A 130 4.10 -0.43 10.20
C SER A 130 4.06 1.00 9.64
N LEU A 131 2.90 1.43 9.13
CA LEU A 131 2.70 2.75 8.55
C LEU A 131 2.11 3.77 9.53
N LEU A 132 1.79 3.36 10.77
CA LEU A 132 1.21 4.26 11.77
C LEU A 132 2.23 5.28 12.26
N ASN A 133 1.81 6.54 12.30
CA ASN A 133 2.54 7.58 13.02
C ASN A 133 1.97 7.77 14.45
N GLU A 134 2.72 8.49 15.28
CA GLU A 134 2.37 8.73 16.68
C GLU A 134 0.98 9.40 16.84
N ARG A 135 0.67 10.36 15.98
CA ARG A 135 -0.63 11.05 16.00
C ARG A 135 -1.79 10.09 15.76
N MET A 136 -1.63 9.16 14.81
CA MET A 136 -2.69 8.19 14.52
C MET A 136 -2.90 7.22 15.67
N LEU A 137 -1.83 6.79 16.35
CA LEU A 137 -1.94 5.98 17.58
C LEU A 137 -2.70 6.72 18.68
N TRP A 138 -2.36 7.99 18.89
CA TRP A 138 -3.08 8.83 19.84
C TRP A 138 -4.55 9.02 19.45
N ASP A 139 -4.88 9.17 18.16
CA ASP A 139 -6.24 9.27 17.69
C ASP A 139 -7.03 7.96 17.84
N LEU A 140 -6.37 6.81 17.61
CA LEU A 140 -6.93 5.49 17.90
C LEU A 140 -7.20 5.29 19.39
N SER A 141 -6.32 5.77 20.26
CA SER A 141 -6.50 5.62 21.71
C SER A 141 -7.79 6.27 22.24
N LYS A 142 -8.27 7.32 21.58
CA LYS A 142 -9.50 8.03 21.96
C LYS A 142 -10.78 7.23 21.81
N TYR A 143 -10.73 6.14 21.08
CA TYR A 143 -11.89 5.25 20.94
C TYR A 143 -12.14 4.42 22.20
N GLY A 144 -11.14 4.28 23.07
CA GLY A 144 -11.26 3.53 24.33
C GLY A 144 -11.49 2.03 24.17
N LEU A 145 -11.31 1.49 22.95
CA LEU A 145 -11.39 0.08 22.67
C LEU A 145 -10.00 -0.55 22.69
N PRO A 146 -9.88 -1.85 23.03
CA PRO A 146 -8.65 -2.61 22.79
C PRO A 146 -8.22 -2.54 21.34
N VAL A 147 -6.90 -2.44 21.06
CA VAL A 147 -6.34 -2.32 19.71
C VAL A 147 -5.23 -3.33 19.50
N VAL A 148 -5.39 -4.21 18.53
CA VAL A 148 -4.34 -5.09 18.02
C VAL A 148 -3.67 -4.42 16.83
N LEU A 149 -2.35 -4.29 16.86
CA LEU A 149 -1.52 -3.80 15.79
C LEU A 149 -0.81 -4.98 15.13
N LEU A 150 -1.14 -5.28 13.88
CA LEU A 150 -0.44 -6.28 13.09
C LEU A 150 0.60 -5.60 12.21
N ARG A 151 1.85 -5.98 12.36
CA ARG A 151 2.97 -5.29 11.74
C ARG A 151 3.96 -6.26 11.12
N ASP A 152 4.40 -5.94 9.89
CA ASP A 152 5.61 -6.53 9.30
C ASP A 152 6.77 -5.54 9.47
N PRO A 153 7.76 -5.85 10.34
CA PRO A 153 8.85 -4.91 10.65
C PRO A 153 9.90 -4.80 9.55
N TYR A 154 9.83 -5.66 8.53
CA TYR A 154 10.76 -5.68 7.40
C TYR A 154 10.22 -4.98 6.15
N LEU A 155 8.98 -4.50 6.17
CA LEU A 155 8.49 -3.60 5.14
C LEU A 155 9.17 -2.24 5.28
N LEU A 156 9.45 -1.62 4.13
CA LEU A 156 10.01 -0.25 4.12
C LEU A 156 9.09 0.69 4.90
N PRO A 157 9.63 1.38 5.93
CA PRO A 157 8.85 2.33 6.71
C PRO A 157 8.47 3.56 5.88
N ASP A 158 7.46 4.29 6.33
CA ASP A 158 7.27 5.68 5.92
C ASP A 158 8.23 6.58 6.71
N ALA A 159 8.59 7.73 6.14
CA ALA A 159 9.46 8.70 6.82
C ALA A 159 8.93 9.10 8.21
N ASP A 160 7.60 9.14 8.37
CA ASP A 160 6.92 9.55 9.60
C ASP A 160 6.45 8.35 10.45
N SER A 161 6.88 7.12 10.14
CA SER A 161 6.43 5.93 10.86
C SER A 161 7.07 5.84 12.24
N TYR A 162 6.27 6.08 13.28
CA TYR A 162 6.71 6.02 14.68
C TYR A 162 6.88 4.58 15.20
N ILE A 163 5.99 3.69 14.77
CA ILE A 163 5.98 2.29 15.28
C ILE A 163 7.22 1.51 14.85
N TYR A 164 7.86 1.90 13.74
CA TYR A 164 9.05 1.21 13.24
C TYR A 164 10.19 1.13 14.25
N THR A 165 10.31 2.11 15.16
CA THR A 165 11.35 2.18 16.18
C THR A 165 11.02 1.48 17.49
N ARG A 166 9.77 0.99 17.67
CA ARG A 166 9.34 0.33 18.91
C ARG A 166 9.53 -1.18 18.82
N GLU A 167 9.98 -1.77 19.93
CA GLU A 167 9.95 -3.22 20.09
C GLU A 167 8.49 -3.70 20.15
N PRO A 168 8.13 -4.78 19.43
CA PRO A 168 6.81 -5.37 19.52
C PRO A 168 6.59 -6.06 20.87
N ASN A 169 5.33 -6.19 21.27
CA ASN A 169 4.99 -7.00 22.44
C ASN A 169 5.19 -8.49 22.15
N VAL A 170 4.90 -8.89 20.92
CA VAL A 170 5.04 -10.27 20.45
C VAL A 170 5.69 -10.26 19.07
N PHE A 171 6.68 -11.13 18.88
CA PHE A 171 7.37 -11.28 17.61
C PHE A 171 7.32 -12.72 17.12
N LEU A 172 6.86 -12.91 15.88
CA LEU A 172 6.83 -14.20 15.18
C LEU A 172 8.01 -14.29 14.23
N GLU A 173 8.75 -15.39 14.28
CA GLU A 173 9.91 -15.64 13.42
C GLU A 173 9.70 -16.85 12.51
N GLU A 174 9.00 -17.85 13.00
CA GLU A 174 8.88 -19.13 12.31
C GLU A 174 7.91 -19.06 11.13
N PRO A 175 8.34 -19.47 9.92
CA PRO A 175 7.41 -19.60 8.81
C PRO A 175 6.40 -20.72 9.07
N THR A 176 5.13 -20.44 8.80
CA THR A 176 4.12 -21.50 8.86
C THR A 176 4.37 -22.54 7.78
N GLU A 177 3.95 -23.80 8.01
CA GLU A 177 4.11 -24.87 7.02
C GLU A 177 3.50 -24.50 5.65
N ARG A 178 2.34 -23.86 5.66
CA ARG A 178 1.68 -23.37 4.45
C ARG A 178 2.50 -22.31 3.72
N MET A 179 3.07 -21.36 4.49
CA MET A 179 3.85 -20.25 3.92
C MET A 179 5.23 -20.69 3.45
N ALA A 180 5.85 -21.66 4.13
CA ALA A 180 7.10 -22.28 3.70
C ALA A 180 7.00 -23.00 2.34
N ARG A 181 5.80 -23.41 1.94
CA ARG A 181 5.53 -24.00 0.62
C ARG A 181 5.26 -22.96 -0.47
N ASN A 182 5.16 -21.67 -0.13
CA ASN A 182 4.97 -20.60 -1.11
C ASN A 182 6.33 -20.10 -1.63
N PRO A 183 6.67 -20.26 -2.92
CA PRO A 183 7.97 -19.87 -3.46
C PRO A 183 8.28 -18.37 -3.30
N VAL A 184 7.27 -17.49 -3.36
CA VAL A 184 7.43 -16.04 -3.13
C VAL A 184 7.87 -15.79 -1.68
N HIS A 185 7.22 -16.44 -0.71
CA HIS A 185 7.57 -16.31 0.70
C HIS A 185 8.92 -16.93 1.02
N THR A 186 9.26 -18.08 0.40
CA THR A 186 10.58 -18.71 0.52
C THR A 186 11.69 -17.78 0.01
N LEU A 187 11.43 -17.05 -1.08
CA LEU A 187 12.37 -16.07 -1.62
C LEU A 187 12.52 -14.86 -0.70
N ALA A 188 11.41 -14.34 -0.16
CA ALA A 188 11.41 -13.26 0.83
C ALA A 188 12.18 -13.65 2.10
N TYR A 189 11.94 -14.87 2.62
CA TYR A 189 12.69 -15.45 3.73
C TYR A 189 14.20 -15.51 3.42
N SER A 190 14.56 -15.97 2.24
CA SER A 190 15.96 -16.09 1.82
C SER A 190 16.69 -14.75 1.85
N VAL A 191 16.03 -13.68 1.39
CA VAL A 191 16.60 -12.31 1.41
C VAL A 191 16.80 -11.82 2.85
N LEU A 192 15.85 -12.03 3.74
CA LEU A 192 15.98 -11.60 5.15
C LEU A 192 17.11 -12.32 5.89
N HIS A 193 17.36 -13.59 5.55
CA HIS A 193 18.38 -14.43 6.20
C HIS A 193 19.70 -14.50 5.41
N ASP A 194 19.99 -13.51 4.56
CA ASP A 194 21.25 -13.35 3.83
C ASP A 194 21.62 -14.57 2.95
N LYS A 195 20.60 -15.32 2.53
CA LYS A 195 20.81 -16.46 1.63
C LYS A 195 21.02 -15.94 0.19
N ARG A 196 22.08 -16.39 -0.44
CA ARG A 196 22.38 -16.01 -1.81
C ARG A 196 21.24 -16.44 -2.75
N LEU A 197 20.73 -15.50 -3.54
CA LEU A 197 19.77 -15.81 -4.59
C LEU A 197 20.47 -16.55 -5.72
N THR A 198 19.98 -17.75 -6.04
CA THR A 198 20.52 -18.58 -7.12
C THR A 198 19.63 -18.48 -8.35
N VAL A 199 20.26 -18.31 -9.52
CA VAL A 199 19.55 -18.32 -10.81
C VAL A 199 18.82 -19.64 -11.00
N GLY A 200 17.52 -19.57 -11.31
CA GLY A 200 16.68 -20.74 -11.50
C GLY A 200 15.20 -20.40 -11.49
N SER A 201 14.39 -21.41 -11.81
CA SER A 201 12.93 -21.32 -11.74
C SER A 201 12.43 -22.23 -10.62
N PHE A 202 11.69 -21.68 -9.69
CA PHE A 202 11.17 -22.33 -8.48
C PHE A 202 9.63 -22.19 -8.47
N GLN A 203 8.95 -22.88 -9.36
CA GLN A 203 7.49 -22.76 -9.54
C GLN A 203 7.07 -21.31 -9.90
N SER A 204 6.50 -20.59 -8.94
CA SER A 204 6.04 -19.21 -9.13
C SER A 204 7.10 -18.13 -8.81
N ALA A 205 8.30 -18.52 -8.38
CA ALA A 205 9.41 -17.61 -8.15
C ALA A 205 10.57 -17.93 -9.11
N ASN A 206 11.01 -16.91 -9.85
CA ASN A 206 12.12 -17.04 -10.81
C ASN A 206 13.23 -16.06 -10.44
N VAL A 207 14.46 -16.51 -10.55
CA VAL A 207 15.65 -15.65 -10.45
C VAL A 207 16.42 -15.75 -11.77
N ILE A 208 16.58 -14.63 -12.47
CA ILE A 208 17.25 -14.55 -13.76
C ILE A 208 18.42 -13.57 -13.72
N ARG A 209 19.37 -13.70 -14.65
CA ARG A 209 20.45 -12.72 -14.80
C ARG A 209 19.97 -11.51 -15.60
N ARG A 210 20.56 -10.35 -15.37
CA ARG A 210 20.22 -9.12 -16.11
C ARG A 210 20.33 -9.30 -17.65
N LYS A 211 21.30 -10.08 -18.14
CA LYS A 211 21.46 -10.36 -19.57
C LYS A 211 20.28 -11.16 -20.19
N ASP A 212 19.53 -11.86 -19.35
CA ASP A 212 18.40 -12.70 -19.77
C ASP A 212 17.05 -11.95 -19.65
N LEU A 213 17.09 -10.68 -19.22
CA LEU A 213 15.92 -9.82 -19.14
C LEU A 213 15.54 -9.29 -20.52
N HIS A 214 14.34 -9.59 -20.95
CA HIS A 214 13.78 -9.08 -22.20
C HIS A 214 12.54 -8.21 -21.94
N MET A 215 12.23 -7.30 -22.88
CA MET A 215 11.01 -6.47 -22.80
C MET A 215 9.73 -7.30 -22.68
N TYR A 216 9.73 -8.54 -23.16
CA TYR A 216 8.62 -9.46 -22.96
C TYR A 216 8.37 -9.76 -21.48
N ASN A 217 9.42 -10.01 -20.69
CA ASN A 217 9.30 -10.26 -19.25
C ASN A 217 8.68 -9.07 -18.53
N LEU A 218 9.12 -7.86 -18.86
CA LEU A 218 8.59 -6.64 -18.29
C LEU A 218 7.09 -6.46 -18.64
N LYS A 219 6.72 -6.71 -19.91
CA LYS A 219 5.34 -6.55 -20.39
C LYS A 219 4.37 -7.63 -19.89
N SER A 220 4.85 -8.82 -19.58
CA SER A 220 4.04 -9.91 -19.05
C SER A 220 3.73 -9.76 -17.55
N SER A 221 4.48 -8.91 -16.83
CA SER A 221 4.27 -8.66 -15.43
C SER A 221 3.14 -7.65 -15.20
N SER A 222 2.38 -7.85 -14.13
CA SER A 222 1.37 -6.88 -13.70
C SER A 222 2.01 -5.59 -13.17
N MET A 223 3.24 -5.68 -12.61
CA MET A 223 4.03 -4.54 -12.15
C MET A 223 5.54 -4.84 -12.25
N ASN A 224 6.32 -3.80 -12.54
CA ASN A 224 7.77 -3.86 -12.47
C ASN A 224 8.26 -3.01 -11.31
N LEU A 225 9.18 -3.55 -10.50
CA LEU A 225 9.78 -2.83 -9.38
C LEU A 225 11.29 -2.64 -9.62
N VAL A 226 11.75 -1.44 -9.34
CA VAL A 226 13.16 -1.01 -9.51
C VAL A 226 13.56 -0.17 -8.31
N TYR A 227 14.85 -0.13 -7.96
CA TYR A 227 15.27 0.50 -6.71
C TYR A 227 15.41 2.01 -6.80
N THR A 228 15.75 2.52 -8.00
CA THR A 228 16.03 3.94 -8.18
C THR A 228 14.94 4.65 -8.98
N GLN A 229 14.75 5.94 -8.70
CA GLN A 229 13.86 6.80 -9.48
C GLN A 229 14.34 6.95 -10.93
N GLU A 230 15.66 6.90 -11.15
CA GLU A 230 16.24 6.97 -12.49
C GLU A 230 15.83 5.75 -13.32
N MET A 231 16.03 4.54 -12.79
CA MET A 231 15.63 3.30 -13.48
C MET A 231 14.12 3.24 -13.70
N ARG A 232 13.34 3.70 -12.72
CA ARG A 232 11.87 3.83 -12.86
C ARG A 232 11.52 4.68 -14.08
N ASN A 233 12.17 5.83 -14.24
CA ASN A 233 11.94 6.72 -15.38
C ASN A 233 12.35 6.06 -16.70
N ILE A 234 13.51 5.39 -16.75
CA ILE A 234 13.99 4.67 -17.93
C ILE A 234 12.98 3.58 -18.37
N ILE A 235 12.48 2.77 -17.43
CA ILE A 235 11.52 1.73 -17.74
C ILE A 235 10.18 2.32 -18.21
N ASN A 236 9.67 3.34 -17.54
CA ASN A 236 8.42 4.01 -17.93
C ASN A 236 8.52 4.60 -19.35
N ASP A 237 9.63 5.25 -19.68
CA ASP A 237 9.85 5.83 -21.00
C ASP A 237 10.05 4.73 -22.07
N ALA A 238 10.78 3.65 -21.76
CA ALA A 238 10.93 2.50 -22.64
C ALA A 238 9.59 1.85 -23.00
N TYR A 239 8.68 1.68 -22.02
CA TYR A 239 7.33 1.19 -22.26
C TYR A 239 6.57 2.09 -23.24
N ARG A 240 6.55 3.40 -22.99
CA ARG A 240 5.84 4.36 -23.83
C ARG A 240 6.41 4.37 -25.27
N ASN A 241 7.73 4.27 -25.41
CA ASN A 241 8.40 4.18 -26.71
C ASN A 241 7.98 2.91 -27.47
N THR A 242 7.88 1.75 -26.80
CA THR A 242 7.40 0.51 -27.46
C THR A 242 5.96 0.61 -27.94
N MET A 243 5.13 1.43 -27.28
CA MET A 243 3.76 1.72 -27.70
C MET A 243 3.68 2.86 -28.72
N LYS A 244 4.81 3.39 -29.18
CA LYS A 244 4.91 4.54 -30.10
C LYS A 244 4.15 5.77 -29.56
N ARG A 245 4.19 6.01 -28.25
CA ARG A 245 3.55 7.16 -27.60
C ARG A 245 4.44 8.39 -27.76
N ASN A 246 3.88 9.46 -28.32
CA ASN A 246 4.58 10.74 -28.41
C ASN A 246 4.79 11.33 -27.00
N PRO A 247 6.03 11.76 -26.65
CA PRO A 247 6.34 12.25 -25.30
C PRO A 247 5.61 13.55 -24.90
N ILE A 248 4.99 14.25 -25.84
CA ILE A 248 4.29 15.51 -25.55
C ILE A 248 2.79 15.33 -25.31
N TYR A 249 2.23 14.15 -25.56
CA TYR A 249 0.80 13.88 -25.40
C TYR A 249 0.52 12.90 -24.25
N THR A 250 -0.67 13.03 -23.68
CA THR A 250 -1.27 12.02 -22.80
C THR A 250 -2.21 11.13 -23.62
N TYR A 251 -2.34 9.88 -23.23
CA TYR A 251 -3.14 8.89 -23.96
C TYR A 251 -4.05 8.12 -23.00
N ALA A 252 -5.17 7.65 -23.52
CA ALA A 252 -5.91 6.58 -22.84
C ALA A 252 -5.09 5.29 -22.81
N ASN A 253 -5.39 4.43 -21.83
CA ASN A 253 -4.67 3.19 -21.54
C ASN A 253 -3.20 3.38 -21.12
N GLU A 254 -2.87 4.54 -20.55
CA GLU A 254 -1.60 4.75 -19.84
C GLU A 254 -1.74 4.23 -18.41
N ARG A 255 -0.74 3.45 -17.98
CA ARG A 255 -0.60 3.03 -16.58
C ARG A 255 -0.09 4.19 -15.75
N VAL A 256 -0.80 4.50 -14.67
CA VAL A 256 -0.47 5.64 -13.83
C VAL A 256 -0.58 5.31 -12.34
N TYR A 257 0.08 6.13 -11.55
CA TYR A 257 0.11 6.15 -10.11
C TYR A 257 -0.39 7.51 -9.62
N VAL A 258 -1.25 7.52 -8.65
CA VAL A 258 -1.78 8.76 -8.03
C VAL A 258 -0.69 9.32 -7.10
N ALA A 259 -0.11 10.45 -7.47
CA ALA A 259 1.00 11.06 -6.75
C ALA A 259 0.57 11.84 -5.50
N ASP A 260 -0.63 12.43 -5.53
CA ASP A 260 -1.23 13.15 -4.40
C ASP A 260 -2.65 12.66 -4.13
N SER A 261 -3.06 12.63 -2.85
CA SER A 261 -4.43 12.27 -2.47
C SER A 261 -5.43 13.32 -2.96
N HIS A 262 -6.60 12.85 -3.37
CA HIS A 262 -7.68 13.69 -3.85
C HIS A 262 -8.98 13.38 -3.11
N TYR A 263 -9.90 14.34 -3.04
CA TYR A 263 -11.14 14.22 -2.27
C TYR A 263 -12.20 13.32 -2.89
N GLN A 264 -12.05 12.90 -4.14
CA GLN A 264 -13.06 12.08 -4.80
C GLN A 264 -13.17 10.70 -4.15
N GLU A 265 -14.41 10.25 -4.03
CA GLU A 265 -14.74 8.92 -3.53
C GLU A 265 -15.74 8.25 -4.45
N ILE A 266 -15.69 6.94 -4.54
CA ILE A 266 -16.71 6.11 -5.15
C ILE A 266 -17.26 5.12 -4.13
N LEU A 267 -18.48 4.65 -4.37
CA LEU A 267 -19.16 3.68 -3.53
C LEU A 267 -19.18 2.33 -4.23
N VAL A 268 -18.45 1.38 -3.69
CA VAL A 268 -18.40 0.01 -4.18
C VAL A 268 -19.40 -0.85 -3.42
N ASN A 269 -20.29 -1.52 -4.13
CA ASN A 269 -21.23 -2.46 -3.54
C ASN A 269 -20.51 -3.77 -3.19
N THR A 270 -20.57 -4.17 -1.92
CA THR A 270 -20.11 -5.47 -1.46
C THR A 270 -21.29 -6.30 -0.98
N ILE A 271 -21.04 -7.50 -0.46
CA ILE A 271 -22.11 -8.43 -0.06
C ILE A 271 -23.04 -7.82 0.99
N GLU A 272 -22.50 -7.14 1.99
CA GLU A 272 -23.29 -6.64 3.13
C GLU A 272 -23.44 -5.12 3.18
N LYS A 273 -22.54 -4.38 2.55
CA LYS A 273 -22.50 -2.90 2.66
C LYS A 273 -21.88 -2.23 1.44
N LYS A 274 -22.12 -0.94 1.34
CA LYS A 274 -21.35 -0.08 0.42
C LYS A 274 -20.04 0.35 1.10
N VAL A 275 -18.93 0.17 0.41
CA VAL A 275 -17.61 0.59 0.86
C VAL A 275 -17.19 1.83 0.08
N LYS A 276 -16.72 2.85 0.81
CA LYS A 276 -16.16 4.05 0.20
C LYS A 276 -14.71 3.79 -0.18
N ILE A 277 -14.39 4.05 -1.43
CA ILE A 277 -13.04 4.03 -1.96
C ILE A 277 -12.66 5.45 -2.33
N TYR A 278 -11.51 5.90 -1.86
CA TYR A 278 -11.01 7.26 -2.03
C TYR A 278 -9.89 7.28 -3.07
N LEU A 279 -9.85 8.33 -3.88
CA LEU A 279 -8.72 8.56 -4.78
C LEU A 279 -7.52 9.06 -3.97
N GLN A 280 -6.64 8.15 -3.61
CA GLN A 280 -5.53 8.43 -2.69
C GLN A 280 -4.17 8.26 -3.32
N LYS A 281 -3.19 8.97 -2.76
CA LYS A 281 -1.78 8.78 -3.07
C LYS A 281 -1.39 7.30 -2.91
N GLY A 282 -0.67 6.76 -3.86
CA GLY A 282 -0.25 5.36 -3.86
C GLY A 282 -1.10 4.46 -4.74
N MET A 283 -2.32 4.87 -5.10
CA MET A 283 -3.20 4.06 -5.93
C MET A 283 -2.67 3.94 -7.34
N THR A 284 -2.62 2.71 -7.87
CA THR A 284 -2.24 2.43 -9.27
C THR A 284 -3.44 2.03 -10.11
N GLY A 285 -3.36 2.31 -11.38
CA GLY A 285 -4.44 2.01 -12.33
C GLY A 285 -4.15 2.49 -13.73
N THR A 286 -5.20 2.67 -14.51
CA THR A 286 -5.13 3.03 -15.92
C THR A 286 -6.02 4.23 -16.21
N LEU A 287 -5.54 5.17 -17.00
CA LEU A 287 -6.37 6.23 -17.57
C LEU A 287 -7.26 5.62 -18.66
N THR A 288 -8.55 5.47 -18.40
CA THR A 288 -9.48 4.80 -19.35
C THR A 288 -9.97 5.76 -20.43
N LYS A 289 -10.15 7.03 -20.09
CA LYS A 289 -10.50 8.09 -21.03
C LYS A 289 -9.56 9.27 -20.85
N VAL A 290 -9.17 9.86 -21.97
CA VAL A 290 -8.41 11.13 -22.04
C VAL A 290 -9.00 11.93 -23.17
N ASN A 291 -9.41 13.15 -22.90
CA ASN A 291 -9.95 14.03 -23.93
C ASN A 291 -8.87 14.40 -24.94
N ARG A 292 -8.93 13.85 -26.14
CA ARG A 292 -7.93 14.06 -27.19
C ARG A 292 -7.82 15.52 -27.63
N HIS A 293 -8.90 16.26 -27.62
CA HIS A 293 -8.91 17.69 -28.02
C HIS A 293 -8.20 18.58 -26.99
N ALA A 294 -8.21 18.16 -25.71
CA ALA A 294 -7.50 18.83 -24.65
C ALA A 294 -6.08 18.28 -24.42
N ALA A 295 -5.64 17.29 -25.21
CA ALA A 295 -4.36 16.59 -25.00
C ALA A 295 -3.11 17.48 -25.15
N ILE A 296 -3.24 18.69 -25.67
CA ILE A 296 -2.17 19.70 -25.76
C ILE A 296 -2.26 20.77 -24.66
N THR A 297 -3.37 20.85 -23.95
CA THR A 297 -3.54 21.77 -22.81
C THR A 297 -2.87 21.19 -21.56
N ARG A 298 -2.60 22.04 -20.57
CA ARG A 298 -2.02 21.60 -19.29
C ARG A 298 -3.00 20.73 -18.51
N TYR A 299 -4.25 21.13 -18.42
CA TYR A 299 -5.30 20.44 -17.68
C TYR A 299 -6.16 19.62 -18.61
N VAL A 300 -6.17 18.31 -18.42
CA VAL A 300 -6.79 17.36 -19.35
C VAL A 300 -7.86 16.56 -18.63
N PRO A 301 -9.14 16.64 -19.04
CA PRO A 301 -10.19 15.78 -18.53
C PRO A 301 -9.89 14.31 -18.77
N CYS A 302 -10.08 13.48 -17.75
CA CYS A 302 -9.77 12.06 -17.80
C CYS A 302 -10.68 11.23 -16.89
N GLU A 303 -10.63 9.90 -17.06
CA GLU A 303 -11.16 8.92 -16.13
C GLU A 303 -10.02 7.99 -15.71
N PHE A 304 -10.05 7.55 -14.45
CA PHE A 304 -9.04 6.67 -13.87
C PHE A 304 -9.68 5.40 -13.33
N GLN A 305 -9.24 4.26 -13.84
CA GLN A 305 -9.63 2.92 -13.42
C GLN A 305 -8.56 2.32 -12.51
N PRO A 306 -8.82 2.16 -11.20
CA PRO A 306 -7.91 1.46 -10.31
C PRO A 306 -7.71 -0.02 -10.66
N ASP A 307 -6.58 -0.59 -10.26
CA ASP A 307 -6.20 -1.97 -10.60
C ASP A 307 -7.07 -3.04 -9.93
N TYR A 308 -7.74 -2.74 -8.84
CA TYR A 308 -8.37 -3.75 -7.99
C TYR A 308 -9.90 -3.68 -7.90
N TYR A 309 -10.56 -2.79 -8.68
CA TYR A 309 -12.02 -2.81 -8.83
C TYR A 309 -12.45 -2.17 -10.15
N HIS A 310 -13.73 -2.38 -10.54
CA HIS A 310 -14.16 -2.14 -11.92
C HIS A 310 -14.82 -0.79 -12.17
N GLU A 311 -15.11 -0.01 -11.13
CA GLU A 311 -15.73 1.30 -11.29
C GLU A 311 -14.63 2.38 -11.37
N PRO A 312 -14.61 3.19 -12.44
CA PRO A 312 -13.64 4.25 -12.60
C PRO A 312 -13.99 5.47 -11.74
N PHE A 313 -12.98 6.22 -11.36
CA PHE A 313 -13.17 7.62 -10.99
C PHE A 313 -13.38 8.42 -12.25
N THR A 314 -14.51 9.13 -12.33
CA THR A 314 -14.91 9.97 -13.46
C THR A 314 -14.75 11.44 -13.14
N GLU A 315 -14.88 12.30 -14.17
CA GLU A 315 -14.82 13.77 -14.02
C GLU A 315 -13.53 14.29 -13.39
N LEU A 316 -12.42 13.57 -13.60
CA LEU A 316 -11.10 13.99 -13.15
C LEU A 316 -10.45 14.94 -14.16
N VAL A 317 -9.59 15.80 -13.65
CA VAL A 317 -8.71 16.64 -14.44
C VAL A 317 -7.26 16.34 -14.06
N LEU A 318 -6.46 15.86 -15.01
CA LEU A 318 -5.03 15.60 -14.75
C LEU A 318 -4.16 16.81 -15.09
N ASP A 319 -3.08 17.01 -14.33
CA ASP A 319 -2.00 17.93 -14.70
C ASP A 319 -1.03 17.22 -15.65
N ARG A 320 -1.12 17.54 -16.94
CA ARG A 320 -0.29 16.94 -17.99
C ARG A 320 1.19 17.28 -17.81
N ASP A 321 1.50 18.50 -17.42
CA ASP A 321 2.90 18.92 -17.30
C ASP A 321 3.57 18.20 -16.15
N TYR A 322 2.84 17.95 -15.06
CA TYR A 322 3.30 17.10 -13.97
C TYR A 322 3.52 15.64 -14.45
N LEU A 323 2.53 15.04 -15.14
CA LEU A 323 2.63 13.69 -15.68
C LEU A 323 3.82 13.53 -16.64
N LEU A 324 4.09 14.53 -17.47
CA LEU A 324 5.20 14.55 -18.43
C LEU A 324 6.54 15.01 -17.82
N ARG A 325 6.59 15.23 -16.51
CA ARG A 325 7.79 15.69 -15.79
C ARG A 325 8.38 17.00 -16.36
N ARG A 326 7.51 17.93 -16.76
CA ARG A 326 7.90 19.24 -17.25
C ARG A 326 7.98 20.23 -16.10
N GLU A 327 9.03 21.04 -16.07
CA GLU A 327 9.10 22.16 -15.13
C GLU A 327 8.05 23.20 -15.44
N THR A 328 7.18 23.47 -14.49
CA THR A 328 6.20 24.55 -14.60
C THR A 328 6.79 25.82 -14.00
N LYS A 329 7.16 26.77 -14.85
CA LYS A 329 7.66 28.08 -14.42
C LYS A 329 6.59 29.01 -13.85
N SER A 330 5.30 28.64 -13.94
CA SER A 330 4.22 29.52 -13.50
C SER A 330 3.72 29.18 -12.11
N ARG A 331 3.67 30.18 -11.24
CA ARG A 331 2.97 30.19 -9.95
C ARG A 331 1.43 30.25 -10.11
N GLN A 332 0.87 29.65 -11.15
CA GLN A 332 -0.58 29.63 -11.33
C GLN A 332 -1.18 28.73 -10.25
N LEU A 333 -2.23 29.22 -9.62
CA LEU A 333 -3.08 28.41 -8.75
C LEU A 333 -3.55 27.18 -9.53
N ILE A 334 -3.28 26.01 -8.98
CA ILE A 334 -3.78 24.76 -9.56
C ILE A 334 -5.23 24.63 -9.14
N PRO A 335 -6.17 24.39 -10.09
CA PRO A 335 -7.55 24.13 -9.73
C PRO A 335 -7.67 22.99 -8.71
N ASP A 336 -8.63 23.07 -7.80
CA ASP A 336 -8.84 22.14 -6.68
C ASP A 336 -9.18 20.71 -7.11
N ASP A 337 -9.67 20.55 -8.34
CA ASP A 337 -10.09 19.28 -8.94
C ASP A 337 -8.99 18.58 -9.75
N VAL A 338 -7.78 19.16 -9.78
CA VAL A 338 -6.65 18.61 -10.55
C VAL A 338 -5.94 17.50 -9.79
N VAL A 339 -5.86 16.34 -10.42
CA VAL A 339 -5.14 15.16 -9.92
C VAL A 339 -3.76 15.07 -10.53
N LYS A 340 -2.75 14.83 -9.70
CA LYS A 340 -1.40 14.55 -10.13
C LYS A 340 -1.20 13.06 -10.33
N PHE A 341 -0.87 12.69 -11.55
CA PHE A 341 -0.51 11.33 -11.90
C PHE A 341 0.96 11.25 -12.33
N GLU A 342 1.58 10.11 -12.08
CA GLU A 342 2.87 9.73 -12.65
C GLU A 342 2.73 8.39 -13.39
N TYR A 343 3.62 8.12 -14.37
CA TYR A 343 3.62 6.84 -15.07
C TYR A 343 3.99 5.69 -14.12
N ALA A 344 3.30 4.56 -14.27
CA ALA A 344 3.40 3.40 -13.40
C ALA A 344 3.57 2.07 -14.15
N TYR A 345 4.34 2.04 -15.22
CA TYR A 345 4.83 0.79 -15.80
C TYR A 345 5.94 0.17 -14.94
N ALA A 346 6.65 1.01 -14.18
CA ALA A 346 7.53 0.63 -13.10
C ALA A 346 7.35 1.55 -11.90
N LEU A 347 7.55 1.02 -10.68
CA LEU A 347 7.54 1.75 -9.41
C LEU A 347 8.79 1.38 -8.60
N THR A 348 9.10 2.21 -7.58
CA THR A 348 10.05 1.82 -6.55
C THR A 348 9.34 1.05 -5.43
N PRO A 349 10.03 0.22 -4.63
CA PRO A 349 9.43 -0.48 -3.50
C PRO A 349 8.76 0.46 -2.49
N GLN A 350 9.27 1.68 -2.31
CA GLN A 350 8.65 2.70 -1.47
C GLN A 350 7.26 3.09 -1.97
N LEU A 351 7.11 3.29 -3.28
CA LEU A 351 5.82 3.63 -3.89
C LEU A 351 4.88 2.42 -3.95
N ALA A 352 5.44 1.22 -4.02
CA ALA A 352 4.71 -0.04 -4.14
C ALA A 352 4.22 -0.61 -2.80
N ARG A 353 4.74 -0.15 -1.66
CA ARG A 353 4.58 -0.78 -0.34
C ARG A 353 3.12 -1.01 0.09
N MET A 354 2.19 -0.16 -0.36
CA MET A 354 0.76 -0.25 -0.04
C MET A 354 -0.07 -0.97 -1.10
N ASN A 355 0.58 -1.55 -2.11
CA ASN A 355 -0.09 -2.26 -3.19
C ASN A 355 0.50 -3.67 -3.33
N HIS A 356 -0.25 -4.55 -3.98
CA HIS A 356 0.26 -5.85 -4.42
C HIS A 356 -0.36 -6.21 -5.77
N TRP A 357 0.36 -7.03 -6.52
CA TRP A 357 -0.03 -7.43 -7.88
C TRP A 357 0.15 -8.93 -8.04
N ASN A 358 -0.55 -9.52 -8.99
CA ASN A 358 -0.46 -10.95 -9.21
C ASN A 358 0.96 -11.38 -9.58
N ASP A 359 1.57 -10.69 -10.54
CA ASP A 359 2.85 -11.03 -11.11
C ASP A 359 3.78 -9.82 -11.07
N VAL A 360 4.92 -9.94 -10.43
CA VAL A 360 5.86 -8.83 -10.23
C VAL A 360 7.22 -9.20 -10.81
N THR A 361 7.82 -8.30 -11.61
CA THR A 361 9.22 -8.38 -11.99
C THR A 361 10.02 -7.34 -11.20
N ILE A 362 11.10 -7.76 -10.57
CA ILE A 362 11.97 -6.92 -9.75
C ILE A 362 13.35 -6.86 -10.41
N ILE A 363 13.82 -5.66 -10.72
CA ILE A 363 15.19 -5.45 -11.19
C ILE A 363 16.01 -4.96 -10.00
N MET A 364 16.86 -5.85 -9.48
CA MET A 364 17.77 -5.49 -8.39
C MET A 364 18.94 -4.70 -8.94
N GLU A 365 19.07 -3.46 -8.48
CA GLU A 365 20.16 -2.57 -8.84
C GLU A 365 21.21 -2.58 -7.73
N GLN A 366 22.49 -2.52 -8.12
CA GLN A 366 23.58 -2.26 -7.17
C GLN A 366 23.65 -0.73 -6.96
N VAL A 367 23.07 -0.26 -5.86
CA VAL A 367 23.05 1.16 -5.51
C VAL A 367 24.08 1.37 -4.41
N GLN A 368 25.17 2.10 -4.74
CA GLN A 368 26.28 2.35 -3.81
C GLN A 368 25.87 3.10 -2.54
N GLU A 369 24.79 3.85 -2.62
CA GLU A 369 24.24 4.65 -1.51
C GLU A 369 23.39 3.83 -0.53
N PHE A 370 23.03 2.60 -0.90
CA PHE A 370 22.24 1.73 -0.03
C PHE A 370 23.17 0.92 0.87
N ASP A 371 22.98 1.10 2.17
CA ASP A 371 23.58 0.16 3.11
C ASP A 371 22.90 -1.23 2.97
N GLU A 372 23.53 -2.25 3.52
CA GLU A 372 23.07 -3.64 3.44
C GLU A 372 21.66 -3.81 4.02
N LYS A 373 21.35 -3.10 5.11
CA LYS A 373 20.04 -3.14 5.75
C LYS A 373 18.95 -2.57 4.83
N LEU A 374 19.19 -1.40 4.23
CA LEU A 374 18.24 -0.77 3.32
C LEU A 374 18.03 -1.62 2.07
N ALA A 375 19.10 -2.16 1.48
CA ALA A 375 19.02 -3.04 0.32
C ALA A 375 18.18 -4.31 0.62
N LYS A 376 18.32 -4.88 1.81
CA LYS A 376 17.55 -6.01 2.31
C LYS A 376 16.06 -5.67 2.44
N LEU A 377 15.73 -4.53 3.09
CA LEU A 377 14.35 -4.06 3.24
C LEU A 377 13.71 -3.74 1.89
N MET A 378 14.45 -3.13 0.97
CA MET A 378 14.00 -2.86 -0.41
C MET A 378 13.65 -4.15 -1.14
N SER A 379 14.54 -5.14 -1.08
CA SER A 379 14.36 -6.44 -1.73
C SER A 379 13.16 -7.20 -1.13
N TYR A 380 13.10 -7.28 0.18
CA TYR A 380 11.99 -7.91 0.90
C TYR A 380 10.66 -7.26 0.56
N THR A 381 10.58 -5.92 0.66
CA THR A 381 9.37 -5.18 0.33
C THR A 381 8.95 -5.44 -1.11
N ALA A 382 9.89 -5.41 -2.07
CA ALA A 382 9.58 -5.66 -3.48
C ALA A 382 9.01 -7.07 -3.70
N ILE A 383 9.65 -8.11 -3.14
CA ILE A 383 9.24 -9.51 -3.30
C ILE A 383 7.84 -9.74 -2.73
N THR A 384 7.56 -9.19 -1.55
CA THR A 384 6.27 -9.37 -0.87
C THR A 384 5.11 -8.65 -1.55
N ARG A 385 5.36 -7.83 -2.58
CA ARG A 385 4.29 -7.23 -3.42
C ARG A 385 3.72 -8.21 -4.46
N ALA A 386 4.34 -9.35 -4.66
CA ALA A 386 3.84 -10.39 -5.56
C ALA A 386 2.84 -11.32 -4.85
N ALA A 387 1.59 -11.33 -5.31
CA ALA A 387 0.56 -12.21 -4.76
C ALA A 387 0.62 -13.64 -5.32
N ARG A 388 1.05 -13.81 -6.59
CA ARG A 388 1.08 -15.10 -7.28
C ARG A 388 2.48 -15.49 -7.73
N SER A 389 3.15 -14.64 -8.49
CA SER A 389 4.47 -14.95 -9.01
C SER A 389 5.42 -13.76 -8.98
N VAL A 390 6.71 -14.07 -8.81
CA VAL A 390 7.78 -13.07 -8.81
C VAL A 390 8.91 -13.50 -9.73
N THR A 391 9.44 -12.55 -10.50
CA THR A 391 10.69 -12.70 -11.24
C THR A 391 11.70 -11.69 -10.72
N VAL A 392 12.79 -12.19 -10.15
CA VAL A 392 13.90 -11.34 -9.64
C VAL A 392 15.03 -11.35 -10.65
N VAL A 393 15.48 -10.18 -11.06
CA VAL A 393 16.59 -9.95 -12.01
C VAL A 393 17.81 -9.48 -11.21
N ILE A 394 18.89 -10.29 -11.24
CA ILE A 394 20.15 -10.07 -10.52
C ILE A 394 21.32 -9.83 -11.47
#